data_869c4734ced8d598fc05d0a528da776d
#
_entry.id   869c4734ced8d598fc05d0a528da776d
#
_cell.length_a   1.000
_cell.length_b   1.000
_cell.length_c   1.000
_cell.angle_alpha   90.00
_cell.angle_beta   90.00
_cell.angle_gamma   90.00
#
_symmetry.space_group_name_H-M   'P 1'
#
loop_
_entity.id
_entity.type
_entity.pdbx_description
1 polymer ?
#
loop_
_entity_poly.entity_id
_entity_poly.type
_entity_poly.pdbx_seq_one_letter_code
_entity_poly.pdbx_strand_id
1 'polypeptide(L)'
;MITFYLFLVLLLIPTIWFFYGNKTAQKIKLKNGKLHSLIHYYGLFVLLYSLLPSIFVYIIILVSDDILFSYLINDYIPENIKNSSDYNKVIVMTQIQNILDGIYFGEQPDWVKLAAEKIQHWSNLSLFVNYSLTISISIFCLLYTSPSPRD
;
A
#
# COMPACT_ATOMS: atom_id res chain seq x y z
N MET A 1 0.13 12.33 3.28
CA MET A 1 0.52 11.92 4.65
C MET A 1 0.20 10.46 4.94
N ILE A 2 -0.97 9.96 4.56
CA ILE A 2 -1.42 8.58 4.87
C ILE A 2 -0.52 7.53 4.21
N THR A 3 -0.08 7.73 2.99
CA THR A 3 0.86 6.84 2.28
C THR A 3 2.21 6.69 3.02
N PHE A 4 2.66 7.72 3.70
CA PHE A 4 3.88 7.68 4.51
C PHE A 4 3.72 6.74 5.72
N TYR A 5 2.58 6.80 6.42
CA TYR A 5 2.31 5.90 7.54
C TYR A 5 2.21 4.44 7.09
N LEU A 6 1.61 4.20 5.93
CA LEU A 6 1.54 2.85 5.35
C LEU A 6 2.93 2.30 5.05
N PHE A 7 3.78 3.10 4.43
CA PHE A 7 5.17 2.72 4.17
C PHE A 7 5.94 2.43 5.47
N LEU A 8 5.72 3.23 6.51
CA LEU A 8 6.33 3.03 7.82
C LEU A 8 5.88 1.72 8.47
N VAL A 9 4.58 1.41 8.43
CA VAL A 9 4.03 0.13 8.93
C VAL A 9 4.61 -1.05 8.14
N LEU A 10 4.70 -0.93 6.82
CA LEU A 10 5.25 -1.95 5.93
C LEU A 10 6.73 -2.25 6.24
N LEU A 11 7.50 -1.28 6.72
CA LEU A 11 8.88 -1.49 7.18
C LEU A 11 8.97 -2.02 8.61
N LEU A 12 8.07 -1.58 9.50
CA LEU A 12 8.10 -1.99 10.90
C LEU A 12 7.80 -3.48 11.10
N ILE A 13 6.80 -4.00 10.40
CA ILE A 13 6.41 -5.41 10.54
C ILE A 13 7.57 -6.36 10.22
N PRO A 14 8.24 -6.29 9.06
CA PRO A 14 9.38 -7.16 8.75
C PRO A 14 10.57 -6.99 9.71
N THR A 15 10.81 -5.77 10.23
CA THR A 15 11.90 -5.54 11.18
C THR A 15 11.65 -6.23 12.53
N ILE A 16 10.40 -6.21 13.02
CA ILE A 16 10.02 -6.95 14.23
C ILE A 16 10.26 -8.46 14.01
N TRP A 17 9.85 -8.97 12.86
CA TRP A 17 10.01 -10.38 12.54
C TRP A 17 11.47 -10.79 12.27
N PHE A 18 12.32 -9.87 11.81
CA PHE A 18 13.77 -10.09 11.76
C PHE A 18 14.33 -10.45 13.15
N PHE A 19 13.96 -9.68 14.18
CA PHE A 19 14.39 -9.96 15.54
C PHE A 19 13.82 -11.28 16.07
N TYR A 20 12.56 -11.58 15.72
CA TYR A 20 11.93 -12.84 16.08
C TYR A 20 12.62 -14.05 15.40
N GLY A 21 12.92 -13.94 14.12
CA GLY A 21 13.67 -14.96 13.35
C GLY A 21 15.04 -15.24 13.95
N ASN A 22 15.79 -14.19 14.32
CA ASN A 22 17.08 -14.33 14.97
C ASN A 22 16.97 -15.04 16.33
N LYS A 23 15.99 -14.67 17.17
CA LYS A 23 15.76 -15.34 18.45
C LYS A 23 15.39 -16.82 18.29
N THR A 24 14.57 -17.14 17.31
CA THR A 24 14.17 -18.52 17.02
C THR A 24 15.37 -19.34 16.55
N ALA A 25 16.19 -18.80 15.65
CA ALA A 25 17.41 -19.43 15.19
C ALA A 25 18.42 -19.68 16.34
N GLN A 26 18.55 -18.74 17.29
CA GLN A 26 19.36 -18.92 18.48
C GLN A 26 18.86 -20.08 19.34
N LYS A 27 17.55 -20.20 19.57
CA LYS A 27 16.96 -21.30 20.35
C LYS A 27 17.22 -22.66 19.69
N ILE A 28 17.10 -22.75 18.36
CA ILE A 28 17.39 -23.99 17.61
C ILE A 28 18.86 -24.36 17.73
N LYS A 29 19.77 -23.37 17.62
CA LYS A 29 21.21 -23.59 17.80
C LYS A 29 21.53 -24.15 19.19
N LEU A 30 20.91 -23.61 20.23
CA LEU A 30 21.11 -24.09 21.60
C LEU A 30 20.58 -25.52 21.82
N LYS A 31 19.51 -25.91 21.10
CA LYS A 31 18.87 -27.22 21.25
C LYS A 31 19.57 -28.30 20.41
N ASN A 32 19.99 -28.00 19.21
CA ASN A 32 20.50 -28.97 18.22
C ASN A 32 22.02 -28.90 17.98
N GLY A 33 22.71 -27.93 18.57
CA GLY A 33 24.18 -27.78 18.54
C GLY A 33 24.79 -27.37 17.19
N LYS A 34 24.11 -27.58 16.07
CA LYS A 34 24.61 -27.25 14.73
C LYS A 34 23.54 -26.51 13.92
N LEU A 35 23.91 -25.35 13.41
CA LEU A 35 23.13 -24.62 12.40
C LEU A 35 23.96 -24.60 11.10
N HIS A 36 23.32 -24.89 9.97
CA HIS A 36 23.98 -24.86 8.67
C HIS A 36 24.38 -23.45 8.21
N SER A 37 23.81 -22.41 8.82
CA SER A 37 24.01 -21.00 8.44
C SER A 37 24.12 -20.09 9.65
N LEU A 38 24.70 -18.90 9.47
CA LEU A 38 24.79 -17.87 10.50
C LEU A 38 23.37 -17.39 10.92
N ILE A 39 23.17 -17.14 12.21
CA ILE A 39 21.89 -16.76 12.80
C ILE A 39 21.27 -15.55 12.07
N HIS A 40 22.08 -14.56 11.69
CA HIS A 40 21.64 -13.36 10.99
C HIS A 40 21.00 -13.64 9.61
N TYR A 41 21.43 -14.70 8.92
CA TYR A 41 20.84 -15.07 7.62
C TYR A 41 19.39 -15.55 7.75
N TYR A 42 19.04 -16.20 8.86
CA TYR A 42 17.66 -16.61 9.12
C TYR A 42 16.73 -15.39 9.32
N GLY A 43 17.18 -14.40 10.10
CA GLY A 43 16.41 -13.16 10.28
C GLY A 43 16.28 -12.38 8.96
N LEU A 44 17.37 -12.29 8.19
CA LEU A 44 17.39 -11.58 6.92
C LEU A 44 16.52 -12.28 5.87
N PHE A 45 16.50 -13.60 5.86
CA PHE A 45 15.62 -14.40 5.00
C PHE A 45 14.14 -14.12 5.33
N VAL A 46 13.75 -14.17 6.61
CA VAL A 46 12.38 -13.87 7.03
C VAL A 46 11.99 -12.45 6.66
N LEU A 47 12.88 -11.47 6.87
CA LEU A 47 12.65 -10.08 6.50
C LEU A 47 12.42 -9.92 5.00
N LEU A 48 13.30 -10.43 4.16
CA LEU A 48 13.20 -10.31 2.70
C LEU A 48 11.97 -11.04 2.17
N TYR A 49 11.68 -12.23 2.67
CA TYR A 49 10.57 -13.04 2.21
C TYR A 49 9.20 -12.45 2.56
N SER A 50 9.11 -11.68 3.65
CA SER A 50 7.88 -10.95 3.99
C SER A 50 7.80 -9.58 3.31
N LEU A 51 8.92 -8.90 3.12
CA LEU A 51 8.97 -7.53 2.60
C LEU A 51 8.77 -7.47 1.09
N LEU A 52 9.40 -8.38 0.32
CA LEU A 52 9.31 -8.37 -1.14
C LEU A 52 7.87 -8.51 -1.67
N PRO A 53 7.08 -9.53 -1.25
CA PRO A 53 5.70 -9.66 -1.74
C PRO A 53 4.81 -8.52 -1.27
N SER A 54 5.00 -8.00 -0.06
CA SER A 54 4.19 -6.88 0.43
C SER A 54 4.48 -5.56 -0.31
N ILE A 55 5.72 -5.27 -0.66
CA ILE A 55 6.07 -4.14 -1.54
C ILE A 55 5.46 -4.33 -2.93
N PHE A 56 5.54 -5.53 -3.49
CA PHE A 56 4.99 -5.81 -4.82
C PHE A 56 3.49 -5.56 -4.87
N VAL A 57 2.74 -6.06 -3.89
CA VAL A 57 1.29 -5.80 -3.77
C VAL A 57 0.99 -4.32 -3.56
N TYR A 58 1.76 -3.64 -2.73
CA TYR A 58 1.63 -2.20 -2.51
C TYR A 58 1.76 -1.40 -3.82
N ILE A 59 2.77 -1.73 -4.64
CA ILE A 59 2.97 -1.07 -5.95
C ILE A 59 1.80 -1.36 -6.90
N ILE A 60 1.32 -2.60 -6.95
CA ILE A 60 0.17 -2.96 -7.81
C ILE A 60 -1.06 -2.13 -7.43
N ILE A 61 -1.36 -2.00 -6.15
CA ILE A 61 -2.52 -1.23 -5.69
C ILE A 61 -2.36 0.25 -6.03
N LEU A 62 -1.17 0.85 -5.81
CA LEU A 62 -0.92 2.24 -6.18
C LEU A 62 -1.19 2.51 -7.67
N VAL A 63 -0.68 1.65 -8.53
CA VAL A 63 -0.89 1.79 -9.99
C VAL A 63 -2.36 1.57 -10.36
N SER A 64 -3.03 0.62 -9.69
CA SER A 64 -4.45 0.34 -9.92
C SER A 64 -5.34 1.49 -9.48
N ASP A 65 -5.01 2.17 -8.38
CA ASP A 65 -5.76 3.32 -7.87
C ASP A 65 -5.74 4.48 -8.87
N ASP A 66 -4.59 4.82 -9.45
CA ASP A 66 -4.47 5.88 -10.45
C ASP A 66 -5.34 5.61 -11.69
N ILE A 67 -5.36 4.36 -12.15
CA ILE A 67 -6.18 3.93 -13.29
C ILE A 67 -7.67 4.01 -12.93
N LEU A 68 -8.07 3.48 -11.78
CA LEU A 68 -9.44 3.46 -11.29
C LEU A 68 -9.99 4.86 -11.09
N PHE A 69 -9.26 5.74 -10.42
CA PHE A 69 -9.68 7.13 -10.19
C PHE A 69 -9.80 7.90 -11.49
N SER A 70 -8.87 7.69 -12.41
CA SER A 70 -8.93 8.26 -13.75
C SER A 70 -10.17 7.83 -14.53
N TYR A 71 -10.63 6.59 -14.36
CA TYR A 71 -11.83 6.06 -14.99
C TYR A 71 -13.09 6.61 -14.31
N LEU A 72 -13.15 6.56 -12.99
CA LEU A 72 -14.29 7.04 -12.20
C LEU A 72 -14.57 8.53 -12.41
N ILE A 73 -13.54 9.37 -12.49
CA ILE A 73 -13.69 10.80 -12.74
C ILE A 73 -14.37 11.05 -14.09
N ASN A 74 -14.06 10.25 -15.09
CA ASN A 74 -14.60 10.44 -16.43
C ASN A 74 -16.13 10.38 -16.48
N ASP A 75 -16.78 9.65 -15.57
CA ASP A 75 -18.24 9.54 -15.50
C ASP A 75 -18.90 10.79 -14.90
N TYR A 76 -18.17 11.55 -14.09
CA TYR A 76 -18.67 12.76 -13.42
C TYR A 76 -18.42 14.04 -14.23
N ILE A 77 -17.61 13.99 -15.27
CA ILE A 77 -17.34 15.15 -16.12
C ILE A 77 -18.51 15.34 -17.09
N PRO A 78 -19.18 16.50 -17.07
CA PRO A 78 -20.26 16.79 -18.02
C PRO A 78 -19.79 16.74 -19.49
N GLU A 79 -20.64 16.26 -20.38
CA GLU A 79 -20.29 16.08 -21.80
C GLU A 79 -19.95 17.40 -22.51
N ASN A 80 -20.58 18.51 -22.10
CA ASN A 80 -20.25 19.83 -22.60
C ASN A 80 -18.80 20.25 -22.33
N ILE A 81 -18.22 19.77 -21.23
CA ILE A 81 -16.82 20.04 -20.88
C ILE A 81 -15.90 19.06 -21.61
N LYS A 82 -16.26 17.79 -21.70
CA LYS A 82 -15.49 16.78 -22.44
C LYS A 82 -15.29 17.15 -23.91
N ASN A 83 -16.31 17.79 -24.52
CA ASN A 83 -16.31 18.17 -25.93
C ASN A 83 -15.76 19.58 -26.15
N SER A 84 -15.33 20.30 -25.12
CA SER A 84 -14.72 21.61 -25.30
C SER A 84 -13.27 21.50 -25.80
N SER A 85 -12.86 22.48 -26.63
CA SER A 85 -11.48 22.56 -27.13
C SER A 85 -10.44 22.71 -26.00
N ASP A 86 -10.86 23.22 -24.88
CA ASP A 86 -10.03 23.51 -23.73
C ASP A 86 -10.03 22.36 -22.69
N TYR A 87 -10.66 21.21 -23.01
CA TYR A 87 -10.67 20.06 -22.15
C TYR A 87 -9.27 19.49 -21.96
N ASN A 88 -8.75 19.64 -20.74
CA ASN A 88 -7.51 19.00 -20.34
C ASN A 88 -7.74 18.16 -19.08
N LYS A 89 -7.69 16.85 -19.23
CA LYS A 89 -7.89 15.89 -18.14
C LYS A 89 -6.98 16.17 -16.95
N VAL A 90 -5.74 16.61 -17.20
CA VAL A 90 -4.77 16.93 -16.14
C VAL A 90 -5.25 18.11 -15.31
N ILE A 91 -5.81 19.15 -15.94
CA ILE A 91 -6.33 20.34 -15.23
C ILE A 91 -7.50 19.93 -14.32
N VAL A 92 -8.43 19.14 -14.83
CA VAL A 92 -9.58 18.64 -14.08
C VAL A 92 -9.14 17.81 -12.88
N MET A 93 -8.19 16.91 -13.08
CA MET A 93 -7.61 16.09 -12.00
C MET A 93 -6.95 16.96 -10.92
N THR A 94 -6.19 17.98 -11.33
CA THR A 94 -5.53 18.92 -10.42
C THR A 94 -6.55 19.74 -9.61
N GLN A 95 -7.66 20.17 -10.23
CA GLN A 95 -8.73 20.87 -9.54
C GLN A 95 -9.38 19.99 -8.45
N ILE A 96 -9.68 18.74 -8.79
CA ILE A 96 -10.25 17.78 -7.84
C ILE A 96 -9.26 17.53 -6.68
N GLN A 97 -7.99 17.35 -7.01
CA GLN A 97 -6.94 17.14 -6.00
C GLN A 97 -6.82 18.34 -5.05
N ASN A 98 -6.86 19.56 -5.57
CA ASN A 98 -6.80 20.79 -4.77
C ASN A 98 -7.98 20.89 -3.80
N ILE A 99 -9.17 20.41 -4.20
CA ILE A 99 -10.33 20.35 -3.28
C ILE A 99 -10.10 19.31 -2.18
N LEU A 100 -9.59 18.15 -2.53
CA LEU A 100 -9.27 17.08 -1.56
C LEU A 100 -8.21 17.51 -0.55
N ASP A 101 -7.26 18.32 -0.99
CA ASP A 101 -6.19 18.87 -0.13
C ASP A 101 -6.64 20.12 0.66
N GLY A 102 -7.89 20.56 0.49
CA GLY A 102 -8.45 21.74 1.17
C GLY A 102 -7.96 23.08 0.64
N ILE A 103 -7.34 23.09 -0.55
CA ILE A 103 -6.85 24.29 -1.21
C ILE A 103 -7.95 24.80 -2.15
N TYR A 104 -8.73 25.78 -1.68
CA TYR A 104 -9.81 26.36 -2.45
C TYR A 104 -9.35 27.58 -3.24
N PHE A 105 -9.48 27.53 -4.58
CA PHE A 105 -9.30 28.66 -5.47
C PHE A 105 -10.64 29.04 -6.09
N GLY A 106 -11.42 29.91 -5.41
CA GLY A 106 -12.69 30.45 -5.93
C GLY A 106 -13.89 29.50 -5.90
N GLU A 107 -15.00 29.91 -6.51
CA GLU A 107 -16.21 29.08 -6.64
C GLU A 107 -15.96 27.91 -7.59
N GLN A 108 -16.10 26.70 -7.06
CA GLN A 108 -15.93 25.48 -7.84
C GLN A 108 -17.27 24.99 -8.36
N PRO A 109 -17.34 24.48 -9.61
CA PRO A 109 -18.54 23.87 -10.14
C PRO A 109 -19.03 22.70 -9.28
N ASP A 110 -20.34 22.53 -9.12
CA ASP A 110 -20.93 21.49 -8.27
C ASP A 110 -20.51 20.08 -8.66
N TRP A 111 -20.31 19.81 -9.95
CA TRP A 111 -19.83 18.51 -10.44
C TRP A 111 -18.41 18.17 -9.93
N VAL A 112 -17.54 19.19 -9.75
CA VAL A 112 -16.17 18.99 -9.22
C VAL A 112 -16.23 18.60 -7.76
N LYS A 113 -17.13 19.23 -6.98
CA LYS A 113 -17.34 18.88 -5.55
C LYS A 113 -17.85 17.45 -5.42
N LEU A 114 -18.87 17.07 -6.20
CA LEU A 114 -19.40 15.71 -6.24
C LEU A 114 -18.34 14.68 -6.61
N ALA A 115 -17.52 14.97 -7.62
CA ALA A 115 -16.42 14.12 -8.03
C ALA A 115 -15.39 13.97 -6.89
N ALA A 116 -15.04 15.07 -6.22
CA ALA A 116 -14.10 15.06 -5.11
C ALA A 116 -14.62 14.20 -3.92
N GLU A 117 -15.88 14.35 -3.52
CA GLU A 117 -16.48 13.54 -2.45
C GLU A 117 -16.45 12.03 -2.79
N LYS A 118 -16.78 11.68 -4.02
CA LYS A 118 -16.73 10.27 -4.47
C LYS A 118 -15.31 9.71 -4.48
N ILE A 119 -14.36 10.47 -4.99
CA ILE A 119 -12.94 10.07 -4.98
C ILE A 119 -12.43 9.92 -3.56
N GLN A 120 -12.78 10.83 -2.65
CA GLN A 120 -12.40 10.72 -1.24
C GLN A 120 -12.92 9.44 -0.61
N HIS A 121 -14.19 9.09 -0.87
CA HIS A 121 -14.77 7.84 -0.37
C HIS A 121 -14.02 6.61 -0.92
N TRP A 122 -13.76 6.56 -2.23
CA TRP A 122 -13.02 5.46 -2.86
C TRP A 122 -11.57 5.41 -2.42
N SER A 123 -10.92 6.56 -2.25
CA SER A 123 -9.55 6.64 -1.73
C SER A 123 -9.44 6.07 -0.32
N ASN A 124 -10.37 6.38 0.56
CA ASN A 124 -10.41 5.84 1.91
C ASN A 124 -10.63 4.31 1.89
N LEU A 125 -11.51 3.83 1.01
CA LEU A 125 -11.75 2.40 0.84
C LEU A 125 -10.51 1.68 0.29
N SER A 126 -9.86 2.24 -0.73
CA SER A 126 -8.63 1.70 -1.30
C SER A 126 -7.51 1.64 -0.26
N LEU A 127 -7.34 2.68 0.54
CA LEU A 127 -6.39 2.68 1.66
C LEU A 127 -6.65 1.54 2.62
N PHE A 128 -7.90 1.35 3.04
CA PHE A 128 -8.28 0.26 3.94
C PHE A 128 -7.96 -1.11 3.34
N VAL A 129 -8.30 -1.33 2.06
CA VAL A 129 -8.01 -2.57 1.33
C VAL A 129 -6.50 -2.78 1.23
N ASN A 130 -5.75 -1.72 0.91
CA ASN A 130 -4.30 -1.78 0.80
C ASN A 130 -3.64 -2.18 2.13
N TYR A 131 -4.02 -1.54 3.24
CA TYR A 131 -3.55 -1.91 4.57
C TYR A 131 -3.87 -3.37 4.91
N SER A 132 -5.11 -3.77 4.71
CA SER A 132 -5.59 -5.12 5.02
C SER A 132 -4.85 -6.20 4.21
N LEU A 133 -4.71 -6.00 2.89
CA LEU A 133 -4.00 -6.92 2.01
C LEU A 133 -2.51 -6.99 2.33
N THR A 134 -1.85 -5.85 2.49
CA THR A 134 -0.42 -5.79 2.76
C THR A 134 -0.07 -6.49 4.09
N ILE A 135 -0.85 -6.23 5.14
CA ILE A 135 -0.67 -6.88 6.44
C ILE A 135 -0.95 -8.38 6.34
N SER A 136 -2.05 -8.78 5.68
CA SER A 136 -2.42 -10.18 5.53
C SER A 136 -1.36 -10.98 4.78
N ILE A 137 -0.82 -10.45 3.69
CA ILE A 137 0.25 -11.09 2.91
C ILE A 137 1.54 -11.19 3.73
N SER A 138 1.90 -10.13 4.45
CA SER A 138 3.07 -10.15 5.33
C SER A 138 2.95 -11.25 6.38
N ILE A 139 1.81 -11.36 7.06
CA ILE A 139 1.56 -12.41 8.06
C ILE A 139 1.55 -13.79 7.42
N PHE A 140 0.91 -13.96 6.26
CA PHE A 140 0.84 -15.24 5.56
C PHE A 140 2.23 -15.73 5.13
N CYS A 141 3.05 -14.86 4.58
CA CYS A 141 4.43 -15.19 4.23
C CYS A 141 5.24 -15.62 5.47
N LEU A 142 5.01 -14.97 6.62
CA LEU A 142 5.70 -15.30 7.86
C LEU A 142 5.27 -16.66 8.42
N LEU A 143 3.98 -16.98 8.37
CA LEU A 143 3.49 -18.29 8.80
C LEU A 143 4.08 -19.43 7.95
N TYR A 144 4.26 -19.17 6.65
CA TYR A 144 4.84 -20.16 5.74
C TYR A 144 6.36 -20.31 5.92
N THR A 145 7.06 -19.26 6.33
CA THR A 145 8.52 -19.27 6.56
C THR A 145 8.90 -19.71 7.99
N SER A 146 7.92 -19.93 8.85
CA SER A 146 8.17 -20.46 10.19
C SER A 146 8.78 -21.86 10.07
N PRO A 147 9.98 -22.12 10.66
CA PRO A 147 10.61 -23.43 10.56
C PRO A 147 9.70 -24.48 11.17
N SER A 148 9.34 -25.47 10.36
CA SER A 148 8.58 -26.63 10.82
C SER A 148 9.40 -27.38 11.87
N PRO A 149 8.82 -27.85 12.97
CA PRO A 149 9.55 -28.65 13.97
C PRO A 149 10.01 -30.03 13.46
N ARG A 150 9.86 -30.30 12.15
CA ARG A 150 10.20 -31.57 11.51
C ARG A 150 11.54 -31.58 10.77
N ASP A 151 12.24 -30.46 10.72
CA ASP A 151 13.57 -30.38 10.07
C ASP A 151 14.70 -30.36 11.09
#